data_20d0e474d37230b3bcc90fd9703f51fe
#
_entry.id   20d0e474d37230b3bcc90fd9703f51fe
#
_cell.length_a   1.000
_cell.length_b   1.000
_cell.length_c   1.000
_cell.angle_alpha   90.00
_cell.angle_beta   90.00
_cell.angle_gamma   90.00
#
_symmetry.space_group_name_H-M   'P 1'
#
loop_
_entity.id
_entity.type
_entity.pdbx_description
1 polymer ?
#
loop_
_entity_poly.entity_id
_entity_poly.type
_entity_poly.pdbx_seq_one_letter_code
_entity_poly.pdbx_strand_id
1 'polypeptide(L)'
;MLPRCGVADIINGTTTMNAGKETETTLNGDSKLRFHTVSHFTVFQGQPRWPEGKQELTYAFFPGNELTETVKSVFATAFSRWSEVTTLKFTEIASYSGADIKIGFFNGNHGDGEPFDGSLGTLAHAFSPTNGRFHLDAAEDWVVSGDVSKSALATAVDLESVAVHEIGHLLGLGHSSVEEAIMFPTISARMKKVVLTEDDVTGIQYIYGTNPSFNGSTTVSSPEMNTSHGGRSFSSLWSLCGLFTFLNLAILHLVL
;
A
#
# COMPACT_ATOMS: atom_id res chain seq x y z
N MET A 1 14.31 -13.21 -8.70
CA MET A 1 14.03 -12.83 -7.29
C MET A 1 12.74 -12.05 -7.33
N LEU A 2 11.85 -12.13 -6.34
CA LEU A 2 10.68 -11.26 -6.34
C LEU A 2 11.12 -9.83 -6.00
N PRO A 3 10.60 -8.81 -6.71
CA PRO A 3 10.82 -7.41 -6.38
C PRO A 3 10.35 -7.11 -4.95
N ARG A 4 11.14 -6.36 -4.19
CA ARG A 4 10.87 -6.14 -2.76
C ARG A 4 11.28 -4.75 -2.29
N CYS A 5 10.74 -4.36 -1.14
CA CYS A 5 11.23 -3.25 -0.33
C CYS A 5 12.64 -3.55 0.21
N GLY A 6 13.49 -2.55 0.26
CA GLY A 6 14.85 -2.64 0.82
C GLY A 6 14.91 -2.51 2.33
N VAL A 7 13.82 -2.18 3.00
CA VAL A 7 13.78 -2.09 4.47
C VAL A 7 13.86 -3.49 5.07
N ALA A 8 14.87 -3.73 5.90
CA ALA A 8 15.12 -5.05 6.46
C ALA A 8 14.32 -5.28 7.75
N ASP A 9 13.62 -6.43 7.85
CA ASP A 9 12.92 -6.86 9.08
C ASP A 9 13.90 -7.32 10.16
N ILE A 10 15.06 -7.83 9.75
CA ILE A 10 16.07 -8.38 10.65
C ILE A 10 17.45 -7.84 10.24
N ILE A 11 18.15 -7.21 11.17
CA ILE A 11 19.53 -6.76 11.01
C ILE A 11 20.39 -7.49 12.03
N ASN A 12 21.43 -8.20 11.56
CA ASN A 12 22.36 -8.96 12.41
C ASN A 12 21.67 -9.92 13.39
N GLY A 13 20.58 -10.56 12.95
CA GLY A 13 19.82 -11.51 13.77
C GLY A 13 18.86 -10.87 14.79
N THR A 14 18.75 -9.55 14.79
CA THR A 14 17.81 -8.81 15.66
C THR A 14 16.68 -8.23 14.81
N THR A 15 15.42 -8.47 15.22
CA THR A 15 14.28 -7.83 14.56
C THR A 15 14.32 -6.32 14.72
N THR A 16 14.07 -5.60 13.64
CA THR A 16 13.96 -4.14 13.60
C THR A 16 12.53 -3.67 13.83
N MET A 17 11.57 -4.61 13.86
CA MET A 17 10.14 -4.34 13.88
C MET A 17 9.47 -5.06 15.06
N ASN A 18 8.48 -4.40 15.64
CA ASN A 18 7.66 -4.94 16.72
C ASN A 18 6.22 -5.14 16.22
N ALA A 19 5.59 -6.24 16.60
CA ALA A 19 4.18 -6.47 16.34
C ALA A 19 3.31 -5.34 16.91
N GLY A 20 2.25 -4.99 16.20
CA GLY A 20 1.24 -4.06 16.68
C GLY A 20 0.50 -4.59 17.92
N LYS A 21 -0.29 -3.72 18.53
CA LYS A 21 -1.00 -4.04 19.77
C LYS A 21 -2.14 -5.05 19.52
N GLU A 22 -2.16 -6.14 20.28
CA GLU A 22 -3.34 -7.00 20.39
C GLU A 22 -4.47 -6.25 21.11
N THR A 23 -5.67 -6.25 20.54
CA THR A 23 -6.85 -5.64 21.16
C THR A 23 -7.84 -6.74 21.55
N GLU A 24 -8.07 -6.90 22.86
CA GLU A 24 -9.21 -7.69 23.34
C GLU A 24 -10.47 -6.83 23.31
N THR A 25 -11.44 -7.17 22.49
CA THR A 25 -12.77 -6.54 22.52
C THR A 25 -13.73 -7.44 23.29
N THR A 26 -14.16 -7.01 24.47
CA THR A 26 -15.22 -7.66 25.25
C THR A 26 -16.55 -7.02 24.89
N LEU A 27 -17.44 -7.76 24.25
CA LEU A 27 -18.83 -7.35 24.09
C LEU A 27 -19.58 -7.66 25.38
N ASN A 28 -20.16 -6.63 26.00
CA ASN A 28 -21.01 -6.76 27.17
C ASN A 28 -22.33 -7.43 26.78
N GLY A 29 -22.50 -8.68 27.21
CA GLY A 29 -23.71 -9.46 27.04
C GLY A 29 -23.39 -10.94 27.15
N ASP A 30 -24.12 -11.69 27.94
CA ASP A 30 -24.04 -13.04 28.47
C ASP A 30 -23.56 -14.21 27.59
N SER A 31 -22.62 -13.95 26.68
CA SER A 31 -21.92 -14.97 25.89
C SER A 31 -20.45 -14.56 25.77
N LYS A 32 -19.57 -15.32 26.43
CA LYS A 32 -18.12 -15.17 26.35
C LYS A 32 -17.59 -15.53 24.96
N LEU A 33 -17.90 -14.78 23.94
CA LEU A 33 -17.17 -14.78 22.68
C LEU A 33 -16.03 -13.77 22.81
N ARG A 34 -14.82 -14.26 23.08
CA ARG A 34 -13.59 -13.47 23.01
C ARG A 34 -13.14 -13.49 21.56
N PHE A 35 -13.23 -12.37 20.87
CA PHE A 35 -12.58 -12.18 19.59
C PHE A 35 -11.17 -11.65 19.87
N HIS A 36 -10.17 -12.46 19.57
CA HIS A 36 -8.78 -12.00 19.51
C HIS A 36 -8.56 -11.45 18.10
N THR A 37 -8.50 -10.14 17.97
CA THR A 37 -8.02 -9.52 16.73
C THR A 37 -6.51 -9.41 16.85
N VAL A 38 -5.79 -10.22 16.11
CA VAL A 38 -4.33 -10.13 16.00
C VAL A 38 -4.03 -9.07 14.95
N SER A 39 -3.36 -8.00 15.33
CA SER A 39 -2.82 -7.03 14.38
C SER A 39 -1.62 -7.65 13.68
N HIS A 40 -1.61 -7.64 12.36
CA HIS A 40 -0.52 -8.18 11.54
C HIS A 40 0.48 -7.11 11.11
N PHE A 41 0.14 -5.82 11.28
CA PHE A 41 1.07 -4.74 11.06
C PHE A 41 2.20 -4.76 12.11
N THR A 42 3.34 -4.25 11.73
CA THR A 42 4.44 -3.99 12.65
C THR A 42 4.82 -2.51 12.67
N VAL A 43 5.56 -2.10 13.67
CA VAL A 43 6.17 -0.78 13.77
C VAL A 43 7.67 -0.95 14.04
N PHE A 44 8.48 0.02 13.65
CA PHE A 44 9.91 -0.03 13.94
C PHE A 44 10.19 -0.05 15.44
N GLN A 45 11.30 -0.70 15.82
CA GLN A 45 11.76 -0.71 17.20
C GLN A 45 11.92 0.73 17.74
N GLY A 46 11.42 0.98 18.93
CA GLY A 46 11.39 2.33 19.51
C GLY A 46 10.22 3.20 19.04
N GLN A 47 9.38 2.69 18.13
CA GLN A 47 8.19 3.37 17.60
C GLN A 47 8.47 4.81 17.12
N PRO A 48 9.45 5.00 16.21
CA PRO A 48 9.76 6.32 15.69
C PRO A 48 8.52 6.89 14.98
N ARG A 49 8.24 8.16 15.27
CA ARG A 49 7.13 8.90 14.65
C ARG A 49 7.50 10.35 14.47
N TRP A 50 6.82 11.04 13.60
CA TRP A 50 6.94 12.49 13.51
C TRP A 50 6.48 13.15 14.81
N PRO A 51 7.07 14.28 15.19
CA PRO A 51 6.77 14.91 16.48
C PRO A 51 5.29 15.16 16.69
N GLU A 52 4.84 14.98 17.93
CA GLU A 52 3.47 15.26 18.31
C GLU A 52 3.12 16.74 18.02
N GLY A 53 1.96 16.96 17.39
CA GLY A 53 1.55 18.29 16.92
C GLY A 53 2.06 18.68 15.53
N LYS A 54 3.02 17.95 14.94
CA LYS A 54 3.43 18.15 13.54
C LYS A 54 2.54 17.35 12.61
N GLN A 55 1.41 17.94 12.23
CA GLN A 55 0.45 17.30 11.31
C GLN A 55 0.72 17.61 9.84
N GLU A 56 1.49 18.67 9.54
CA GLU A 56 1.87 19.05 8.18
C GLU A 56 3.33 18.66 7.94
N LEU A 57 3.52 17.72 7.02
CA LEU A 57 4.82 17.26 6.56
C LEU A 57 5.08 17.79 5.17
N THR A 58 6.29 18.27 4.95
CA THR A 58 6.72 18.73 3.64
C THR A 58 7.53 17.66 2.93
N TYR A 59 7.37 17.55 1.61
CA TYR A 59 8.22 16.69 0.80
C TYR A 59 8.81 17.44 -0.39
N ALA A 60 9.95 16.98 -0.87
CA ALA A 60 10.60 17.53 -2.05
C ALA A 60 11.37 16.43 -2.79
N PHE A 61 11.53 16.66 -4.09
CA PHE A 61 12.26 15.77 -4.97
C PHE A 61 13.70 16.21 -5.15
N PHE A 62 14.61 15.24 -5.27
CA PHE A 62 16.01 15.51 -5.55
C PHE A 62 16.15 16.25 -6.89
N PRO A 63 16.72 17.46 -6.90
CA PRO A 63 16.75 18.30 -8.11
C PRO A 63 17.47 17.65 -9.30
N GLY A 64 18.45 16.77 -9.03
CA GLY A 64 19.19 16.07 -10.09
C GLY A 64 18.38 15.01 -10.85
N ASN A 65 17.17 14.69 -10.43
CA ASN A 65 16.32 13.72 -11.15
C ASN A 65 15.47 14.36 -12.26
N GLU A 66 15.26 15.68 -12.25
CA GLU A 66 14.47 16.41 -13.26
C GLU A 66 13.11 15.77 -13.57
N LEU A 67 12.36 15.41 -12.50
CA LEU A 67 11.12 14.65 -12.59
C LEU A 67 10.02 15.44 -13.30
N THR A 68 9.26 14.75 -14.16
CA THR A 68 8.07 15.31 -14.80
C THR A 68 6.93 15.49 -13.81
N GLU A 69 5.99 16.40 -14.10
CA GLU A 69 4.79 16.59 -13.28
C GLU A 69 3.95 15.31 -13.17
N THR A 70 3.97 14.45 -14.20
CA THR A 70 3.29 13.14 -14.14
C THR A 70 3.88 12.25 -13.04
N VAL A 71 5.21 12.18 -12.93
CA VAL A 71 5.87 11.41 -11.86
C VAL A 71 5.55 12.01 -10.49
N LYS A 72 5.65 13.33 -10.34
CA LYS A 72 5.35 14.02 -9.08
C LYS A 72 3.91 13.80 -8.63
N SER A 73 2.95 13.80 -9.56
CA SER A 73 1.53 13.56 -9.27
C SER A 73 1.26 12.15 -8.71
N VAL A 74 2.07 11.15 -9.08
CA VAL A 74 1.98 9.81 -8.50
C VAL A 74 2.27 9.86 -6.99
N PHE A 75 3.33 10.58 -6.59
CA PHE A 75 3.64 10.73 -5.17
C PHE A 75 2.58 11.53 -4.42
N ALA A 76 2.05 12.60 -5.01
CA ALA A 76 0.95 13.35 -4.40
C ALA A 76 -0.27 12.46 -4.16
N THR A 77 -0.60 11.58 -5.11
CA THR A 77 -1.68 10.60 -4.97
C THR A 77 -1.35 9.58 -3.87
N ALA A 78 -0.13 9.07 -3.82
CA ALA A 78 0.31 8.12 -2.80
C ALA A 78 0.23 8.73 -1.38
N PHE A 79 0.68 9.97 -1.21
CA PHE A 79 0.54 10.70 0.06
C PHE A 79 -0.93 10.94 0.45
N SER A 80 -1.81 11.23 -0.51
CA SER A 80 -3.23 11.48 -0.20
C SER A 80 -3.91 10.26 0.41
N ARG A 81 -3.52 9.03 0.02
CA ARG A 81 -4.06 7.79 0.59
C ARG A 81 -3.83 7.70 2.10
N TRP A 82 -2.66 8.07 2.58
CA TRP A 82 -2.35 8.11 4.01
C TRP A 82 -3.01 9.30 4.72
N SER A 83 -3.18 10.44 4.03
CA SER A 83 -3.91 11.59 4.57
C SER A 83 -5.40 11.30 4.78
N GLU A 84 -6.00 10.47 3.94
CA GLU A 84 -7.42 10.10 4.07
C GLU A 84 -7.71 9.36 5.38
N VAL A 85 -6.77 8.57 5.88
CA VAL A 85 -6.96 7.72 7.06
C VAL A 85 -6.35 8.27 8.34
N THR A 86 -5.54 9.34 8.27
CA THR A 86 -4.86 9.97 9.41
C THR A 86 -5.13 11.47 9.48
N THR A 87 -4.61 12.13 10.50
CA THR A 87 -4.62 13.62 10.60
C THR A 87 -3.46 14.29 9.86
N LEU A 88 -2.57 13.50 9.25
CA LEU A 88 -1.40 14.01 8.55
C LEU A 88 -1.76 14.63 7.21
N LYS A 89 -1.06 15.71 6.86
CA LYS A 89 -1.12 16.38 5.56
C LYS A 89 0.26 16.45 4.96
N PHE A 90 0.34 16.44 3.63
CA PHE A 90 1.60 16.46 2.92
C PHE A 90 1.59 17.57 1.87
N THR A 91 2.68 18.36 1.83
CA THR A 91 2.80 19.48 0.91
C THR A 91 4.15 19.42 0.19
N GLU A 92 4.12 19.44 -1.16
CA GLU A 92 5.32 19.57 -1.96
C GLU A 92 5.92 20.97 -1.76
N ILE A 93 7.25 21.03 -1.56
CA ILE A 93 8.00 22.28 -1.52
C ILE A 93 9.20 22.22 -2.46
N ALA A 94 9.67 23.38 -2.90
CA ALA A 94 10.83 23.46 -3.81
C ALA A 94 12.17 23.17 -3.12
N SER A 95 12.27 23.40 -1.82
CA SER A 95 13.53 23.27 -1.07
C SER A 95 13.76 21.83 -0.64
N TYR A 96 14.58 21.08 -1.37
CA TYR A 96 14.95 19.70 -1.02
C TYR A 96 15.60 19.59 0.35
N SER A 97 16.56 20.48 0.67
CA SER A 97 17.24 20.46 1.98
C SER A 97 16.33 20.82 3.15
N GLY A 98 15.29 21.62 2.90
CA GLY A 98 14.34 22.07 3.91
C GLY A 98 13.13 21.16 4.09
N ALA A 99 12.94 20.18 3.21
CA ALA A 99 11.81 19.26 3.30
C ALA A 99 12.00 18.24 4.42
N ASP A 100 10.89 17.84 5.02
CA ASP A 100 10.84 16.74 5.99
C ASP A 100 11.12 15.41 5.30
N ILE A 101 10.51 15.20 4.14
CA ILE A 101 10.64 13.98 3.33
C ILE A 101 11.40 14.33 2.05
N LYS A 102 12.43 13.55 1.75
CA LYS A 102 13.37 13.77 0.66
C LYS A 102 13.36 12.58 -0.29
N ILE A 103 12.78 12.78 -1.48
CA ILE A 103 12.53 11.73 -2.46
C ILE A 103 13.54 11.83 -3.60
N GLY A 104 14.15 10.71 -3.98
CA GLY A 104 15.08 10.68 -5.11
C GLY A 104 15.21 9.29 -5.73
N PHE A 105 15.53 9.29 -7.02
CA PHE A 105 15.88 8.10 -7.80
C PHE A 105 17.39 8.02 -7.93
N PHE A 106 17.95 6.88 -7.56
CA PHE A 106 19.39 6.67 -7.52
C PHE A 106 19.78 5.33 -8.15
N ASN A 107 21.04 5.19 -8.53
CA ASN A 107 21.59 3.93 -9.05
C ASN A 107 22.66 3.39 -8.10
N GLY A 108 22.68 2.09 -7.88
CA GLY A 108 23.74 1.39 -7.17
C GLY A 108 24.08 2.04 -5.83
N ASN A 109 25.38 2.22 -5.57
CA ASN A 109 25.84 2.87 -4.34
C ASN A 109 25.65 4.40 -4.44
N HIS A 110 24.75 4.91 -3.64
CA HIS A 110 24.39 6.34 -3.60
C HIS A 110 24.67 6.99 -2.24
N GLY A 111 25.49 6.34 -1.40
CA GLY A 111 26.11 6.94 -0.23
C GLY A 111 25.30 6.91 1.07
N ASP A 112 24.21 6.14 1.13
CA ASP A 112 23.39 5.99 2.34
C ASP A 112 23.62 4.68 3.10
N GLY A 113 24.43 3.79 2.55
CA GLY A 113 24.77 2.50 3.13
C GLY A 113 23.94 1.33 2.60
N GLU A 114 22.86 1.61 1.83
CA GLU A 114 21.92 0.62 1.29
C GLU A 114 21.94 0.69 -0.25
N PRO A 115 22.95 0.12 -0.94
CA PRO A 115 23.08 0.23 -2.39
C PRO A 115 21.97 -0.54 -3.11
N PHE A 116 21.50 0.01 -4.24
CA PHE A 116 20.59 -0.67 -5.14
C PHE A 116 21.29 -1.74 -5.98
N ASP A 117 20.55 -2.77 -6.36
CA ASP A 117 21.06 -3.95 -7.07
C ASP A 117 20.65 -4.01 -8.56
N GLY A 118 19.99 -2.95 -9.06
CA GLY A 118 19.54 -2.84 -10.45
C GLY A 118 18.17 -3.47 -10.69
N SER A 119 17.81 -3.61 -11.97
CA SER A 119 16.46 -4.06 -12.33
C SER A 119 16.05 -5.36 -11.65
N LEU A 120 14.92 -5.34 -11.01
CA LEU A 120 14.35 -6.37 -10.14
C LEU A 120 15.26 -6.72 -8.95
N GLY A 121 14.74 -6.70 -7.79
CA GLY A 121 15.45 -6.90 -6.53
C GLY A 121 14.93 -5.92 -5.51
N THR A 122 15.77 -5.04 -5.04
CA THR A 122 15.40 -3.94 -4.15
C THR A 122 14.87 -2.75 -4.95
N LEU A 123 13.56 -2.55 -4.96
CA LEU A 123 12.90 -1.49 -5.72
C LEU A 123 13.11 -0.09 -5.13
N ALA A 124 13.04 0.00 -3.82
CA ALA A 124 13.11 1.23 -3.05
C ALA A 124 13.39 0.94 -1.59
N HIS A 125 13.78 1.97 -0.85
CA HIS A 125 13.83 1.94 0.61
C HIS A 125 13.52 3.32 1.19
N ALA A 126 12.91 3.33 2.37
CA ALA A 126 12.61 4.54 3.11
C ALA A 126 13.12 4.43 4.55
N PHE A 127 13.55 5.56 5.08
CA PHE A 127 14.06 5.66 6.45
C PHE A 127 12.94 6.16 7.38
N SER A 128 12.80 5.49 8.50
CA SER A 128 11.78 5.81 9.51
C SER A 128 11.86 7.26 10.01
N PRO A 129 10.81 7.80 10.62
CA PRO A 129 10.81 9.13 11.21
C PRO A 129 11.97 9.31 12.23
N THR A 130 12.60 10.44 12.32
CA THR A 130 12.43 11.69 11.56
C THR A 130 13.49 11.85 10.46
N ASN A 131 14.05 10.77 9.97
CA ASN A 131 15.06 10.77 8.92
C ASN A 131 14.46 11.26 7.58
N GLY A 132 13.35 10.68 7.15
CA GLY A 132 12.55 11.13 6.02
C GLY A 132 13.15 10.93 4.63
N ARG A 133 14.25 10.18 4.47
CA ARG A 133 14.80 9.85 3.15
C ARG A 133 13.97 8.75 2.51
N PHE A 134 13.67 8.90 1.22
CA PHE A 134 12.97 7.96 0.40
C PHE A 134 13.70 7.81 -0.94
N HIS A 135 14.35 6.68 -1.14
CA HIS A 135 15.14 6.39 -2.31
C HIS A 135 14.52 5.29 -3.14
N LEU A 136 14.52 5.48 -4.46
CA LEU A 136 14.00 4.53 -5.45
C LEU A 136 15.14 4.13 -6.40
N ASP A 137 15.18 2.86 -6.81
CA ASP A 137 16.15 2.40 -7.80
C ASP A 137 15.80 2.97 -9.17
N ALA A 138 16.69 3.80 -9.72
CA ALA A 138 16.52 4.41 -11.05
C ALA A 138 16.68 3.40 -12.19
N ALA A 139 17.19 2.19 -11.93
CA ALA A 139 17.35 1.14 -12.93
C ALA A 139 16.08 0.30 -13.15
N GLU A 140 15.01 0.54 -12.37
CA GLU A 140 13.76 -0.17 -12.52
C GLU A 140 12.91 0.33 -13.69
N ASP A 141 12.10 -0.58 -14.24
CA ASP A 141 11.14 -0.26 -15.32
C ASP A 141 9.86 0.35 -14.73
N TRP A 142 9.94 1.59 -14.27
CA TRP A 142 8.82 2.28 -13.61
C TRP A 142 7.68 2.59 -14.57
N VAL A 143 6.48 2.17 -14.22
CA VAL A 143 5.22 2.57 -14.87
C VAL A 143 4.55 3.65 -14.04
N VAL A 144 4.46 4.84 -14.59
CA VAL A 144 3.93 6.04 -13.91
C VAL A 144 2.47 6.35 -14.26
N SER A 145 1.94 5.69 -15.29
CA SER A 145 0.56 5.89 -15.73
C SER A 145 0.04 4.68 -16.50
N GLY A 146 -1.28 4.52 -16.54
CA GLY A 146 -1.93 3.44 -17.26
C GLY A 146 -1.98 2.14 -16.45
N ASP A 147 -2.26 1.05 -17.15
CA ASP A 147 -2.42 -0.29 -16.58
C ASP A 147 -1.09 -1.06 -16.69
N VAL A 148 -0.38 -1.18 -15.57
CA VAL A 148 0.92 -1.86 -15.50
C VAL A 148 0.84 -3.32 -15.98
N SER A 149 -0.32 -3.98 -15.82
CA SER A 149 -0.52 -5.37 -16.25
C SER A 149 -0.41 -5.55 -17.78
N LYS A 150 -0.61 -4.46 -18.52
CA LYS A 150 -0.52 -4.40 -19.98
C LYS A 150 0.86 -3.96 -20.49
N SER A 151 1.81 -3.71 -19.60
CA SER A 151 3.17 -3.36 -20.01
C SER A 151 3.77 -4.46 -20.88
N ALA A 152 4.50 -4.07 -21.91
CA ALA A 152 5.28 -4.98 -22.73
C ALA A 152 6.51 -5.54 -21.98
N LEU A 153 6.97 -4.83 -20.95
CA LEU A 153 8.10 -5.24 -20.12
C LEU A 153 7.63 -6.19 -19.01
N ALA A 154 8.22 -7.37 -18.95
CA ALA A 154 7.91 -8.35 -17.90
C ALA A 154 8.37 -7.88 -16.50
N THR A 155 9.31 -6.95 -16.48
CA THR A 155 9.94 -6.35 -15.30
C THR A 155 9.25 -5.06 -14.84
N ALA A 156 8.19 -4.62 -15.54
CA ALA A 156 7.49 -3.37 -15.24
C ALA A 156 6.95 -3.31 -13.80
N VAL A 157 7.22 -2.23 -13.08
CA VAL A 157 6.82 -1.99 -11.69
C VAL A 157 5.93 -0.74 -11.61
N ASP A 158 4.80 -0.85 -10.92
CA ASP A 158 3.90 0.29 -10.70
C ASP A 158 4.49 1.25 -9.66
N LEU A 159 4.81 2.47 -10.08
CA LEU A 159 5.44 3.47 -9.21
C LEU A 159 4.54 3.85 -8.03
N GLU A 160 3.23 3.97 -8.25
CA GLU A 160 2.30 4.34 -7.18
C GLU A 160 2.26 3.29 -6.07
N SER A 161 2.25 2.01 -6.44
CA SER A 161 2.25 0.90 -5.48
C SER A 161 3.45 0.92 -4.56
N VAL A 162 4.65 1.14 -5.11
CA VAL A 162 5.88 1.26 -4.33
C VAL A 162 5.88 2.54 -3.50
N ALA A 163 5.43 3.67 -4.08
CA ALA A 163 5.38 4.93 -3.35
C ALA A 163 4.45 4.86 -2.12
N VAL A 164 3.26 4.24 -2.25
CA VAL A 164 2.34 4.08 -1.10
C VAL A 164 2.99 3.22 0.00
N HIS A 165 3.67 2.13 -0.36
CA HIS A 165 4.37 1.26 0.59
C HIS A 165 5.48 2.02 1.34
N GLU A 166 6.39 2.65 0.63
CA GLU A 166 7.53 3.34 1.23
C GLU A 166 7.10 4.53 2.11
N ILE A 167 6.00 5.21 1.74
CA ILE A 167 5.42 6.26 2.60
C ILE A 167 4.99 5.68 3.95
N GLY A 168 4.46 4.47 4.00
CA GLY A 168 4.17 3.80 5.28
C GLY A 168 5.39 3.70 6.19
N HIS A 169 6.56 3.37 5.65
CA HIS A 169 7.83 3.36 6.39
C HIS A 169 8.26 4.76 6.85
N LEU A 170 8.12 5.77 5.97
CA LEU A 170 8.36 7.18 6.34
C LEU A 170 7.49 7.65 7.50
N LEU A 171 6.36 6.98 7.72
CA LEU A 171 5.42 7.29 8.80
C LEU A 171 5.61 6.39 10.03
N GLY A 172 6.53 5.42 10.00
CA GLY A 172 6.86 4.59 11.15
C GLY A 172 6.28 3.18 11.14
N LEU A 173 5.53 2.80 10.09
CA LEU A 173 5.10 1.42 9.92
C LEU A 173 6.27 0.53 9.49
N GLY A 174 6.32 -0.67 10.05
CA GLY A 174 7.12 -1.77 9.54
C GLY A 174 6.33 -2.62 8.55
N HIS A 175 6.84 -3.79 8.18
CA HIS A 175 6.14 -4.69 7.28
C HIS A 175 4.95 -5.38 7.95
N SER A 176 3.95 -5.75 7.14
CA SER A 176 2.82 -6.58 7.52
C SER A 176 3.01 -8.02 7.04
N SER A 177 2.46 -8.98 7.77
CA SER A 177 2.39 -10.37 7.34
C SER A 177 1.17 -10.68 6.47
N VAL A 178 0.28 -9.73 6.25
CA VAL A 178 -0.91 -9.84 5.38
C VAL A 178 -0.49 -9.58 3.94
N GLU A 179 -0.65 -10.56 3.06
CA GLU A 179 -0.20 -10.46 1.66
C GLU A 179 -0.92 -9.35 0.88
N GLU A 180 -2.18 -9.07 1.19
CA GLU A 180 -2.99 -8.03 0.58
C GLU A 180 -2.63 -6.62 1.09
N ALA A 181 -2.02 -6.50 2.27
CA ALA A 181 -1.66 -5.21 2.85
C ALA A 181 -0.63 -4.47 2.00
N ILE A 182 -0.75 -3.14 1.97
CA ILE A 182 0.25 -2.28 1.33
C ILE A 182 1.63 -2.52 1.95
N MET A 183 1.69 -2.70 3.27
CA MET A 183 2.96 -2.91 3.98
C MET A 183 3.52 -4.33 3.87
N PHE A 184 2.97 -5.21 3.00
CA PHE A 184 3.60 -6.49 2.71
C PHE A 184 4.92 -6.28 1.93
N PRO A 185 6.04 -6.96 2.29
CA PRO A 185 7.39 -6.58 1.84
C PRO A 185 7.69 -6.83 0.37
N THR A 186 6.83 -7.52 -0.37
CA THR A 186 7.04 -7.84 -1.78
C THR A 186 5.85 -7.47 -2.65
N ILE A 187 6.15 -7.14 -3.91
CA ILE A 187 5.14 -6.93 -4.94
C ILE A 187 5.57 -7.67 -6.21
N SER A 188 4.63 -8.28 -6.93
CA SER A 188 4.92 -8.89 -8.22
C SER A 188 5.04 -7.82 -9.31
N ALA A 189 5.99 -8.03 -10.23
CA ALA A 189 6.04 -7.21 -11.45
C ALA A 189 4.68 -7.23 -12.16
N ARG A 190 4.33 -6.13 -12.80
CA ARG A 190 3.07 -5.93 -13.51
C ARG A 190 1.82 -6.00 -12.63
N MET A 191 1.98 -5.85 -11.32
CA MET A 191 0.88 -5.76 -10.36
C MET A 191 0.72 -4.32 -9.87
N LYS A 192 -0.54 -3.88 -9.69
CA LYS A 192 -0.88 -2.62 -9.02
C LYS A 192 -1.55 -2.91 -7.69
N LYS A 193 -0.99 -2.38 -6.61
CA LYS A 193 -1.48 -2.53 -5.24
C LYS A 193 -1.39 -1.17 -4.52
N VAL A 194 -2.50 -0.45 -4.44
CA VAL A 194 -2.53 0.95 -3.97
C VAL A 194 -3.61 1.22 -2.93
N VAL A 195 -4.43 0.24 -2.60
CA VAL A 195 -5.52 0.39 -1.64
C VAL A 195 -5.05 -0.05 -0.26
N LEU A 196 -5.13 0.84 0.73
CA LEU A 196 -4.82 0.51 2.12
C LEU A 196 -5.82 -0.51 2.64
N THR A 197 -5.31 -1.59 3.23
CA THR A 197 -6.14 -2.59 3.91
C THR A 197 -6.50 -2.14 5.33
N GLU A 198 -7.38 -2.88 5.99
CA GLU A 198 -7.71 -2.63 7.39
C GLU A 198 -6.46 -2.73 8.28
N ASP A 199 -5.53 -3.62 7.96
CA ASP A 199 -4.27 -3.78 8.71
C ASP A 199 -3.38 -2.53 8.58
N ASP A 200 -3.21 -2.00 7.36
CA ASP A 200 -2.46 -0.76 7.11
C ASP A 200 -3.08 0.43 7.85
N VAL A 201 -4.42 0.55 7.77
CA VAL A 201 -5.17 1.64 8.41
C VAL A 201 -5.07 1.53 9.94
N THR A 202 -5.23 0.35 10.50
CA THR A 202 -5.11 0.13 11.94
C THR A 202 -3.70 0.46 12.42
N GLY A 203 -2.68 0.05 11.67
CA GLY A 203 -1.28 0.33 11.97
C GLY A 203 -0.97 1.83 12.00
N ILE A 204 -1.38 2.57 10.97
CA ILE A 204 -1.07 3.99 10.92
C ILE A 204 -1.88 4.80 11.94
N GLN A 205 -3.12 4.41 12.21
CA GLN A 205 -3.95 5.04 13.22
C GLN A 205 -3.47 4.72 14.65
N TYR A 206 -2.83 3.58 14.86
CA TYR A 206 -2.13 3.28 16.12
C TYR A 206 -1.01 4.29 16.40
N ILE A 207 -0.30 4.78 15.35
CA ILE A 207 0.80 5.74 15.51
C ILE A 207 0.30 7.18 15.63
N TYR A 208 -0.68 7.61 14.80
CA TYR A 208 -1.07 9.02 14.63
C TYR A 208 -2.52 9.33 15.03
N GLY A 209 -3.30 8.33 15.42
CA GLY A 209 -4.73 8.51 15.66
C GLY A 209 -5.55 8.54 14.36
N THR A 210 -6.85 8.48 14.52
CA THR A 210 -7.82 8.40 13.43
C THR A 210 -8.13 9.79 12.86
N ASN A 211 -8.24 9.91 11.54
CA ASN A 211 -8.82 11.09 10.92
C ASN A 211 -10.30 11.21 11.33
N PRO A 212 -10.73 12.34 11.93
CA PRO A 212 -12.13 12.53 12.32
C PRO A 212 -13.14 12.44 11.18
N SER A 213 -12.69 12.66 9.94
CA SER A 213 -13.51 12.56 8.73
C SER A 213 -13.48 11.16 8.09
N PHE A 214 -12.69 10.23 8.63
CA PHE A 214 -12.61 8.87 8.12
C PHE A 214 -13.84 8.07 8.55
N ASN A 215 -14.61 7.59 7.59
CA ASN A 215 -15.88 6.88 7.81
C ASN A 215 -15.74 5.35 7.91
N GLY A 216 -14.53 4.84 7.99
CA GLY A 216 -14.27 3.40 8.12
C GLY A 216 -14.44 2.59 6.83
N SER A 217 -14.68 3.22 5.68
CA SER A 217 -14.84 2.53 4.41
C SER A 217 -13.49 2.27 3.75
N THR A 218 -12.83 1.20 4.15
CA THR A 218 -11.75 0.59 3.35
C THR A 218 -12.43 -0.32 2.32
N THR A 219 -12.22 -0.10 1.04
CA THR A 219 -12.92 -0.78 -0.06
C THR A 219 -12.34 -2.14 -0.41
N VAL A 220 -11.82 -2.89 0.56
CA VAL A 220 -11.47 -4.31 0.35
C VAL A 220 -11.93 -5.11 1.56
N SER A 221 -13.15 -5.64 1.48
CA SER A 221 -13.55 -6.77 2.30
C SER A 221 -12.71 -7.97 1.86
N SER A 222 -11.89 -8.51 2.74
CA SER A 222 -11.25 -9.80 2.54
C SER A 222 -12.33 -10.84 2.24
N PRO A 223 -12.16 -11.75 1.26
CA PRO A 223 -13.10 -12.84 1.08
C PRO A 223 -13.04 -13.73 2.33
N GLU A 224 -14.10 -13.72 3.12
CA GLU A 224 -14.27 -14.69 4.20
C GLU A 224 -14.16 -16.09 3.62
N MET A 225 -13.15 -16.82 4.04
CA MET A 225 -13.02 -18.24 3.78
C MET A 225 -14.06 -18.96 4.63
N ASN A 226 -15.25 -19.11 4.06
CA ASN A 226 -16.37 -19.80 4.68
C ASN A 226 -16.11 -21.32 4.67
N THR A 227 -15.39 -21.81 5.67
CA THR A 227 -15.30 -23.24 5.98
C THR A 227 -16.47 -23.64 6.88
N SER A 228 -17.66 -23.75 6.30
CA SER A 228 -18.76 -24.45 6.96
C SER A 228 -18.91 -25.85 6.36
N HIS A 229 -18.49 -26.83 7.13
CA HIS A 229 -18.83 -28.24 6.94
C HIS A 229 -20.32 -28.46 7.24
N GLY A 230 -21.00 -29.01 6.25
CA GLY A 230 -21.97 -30.06 6.42
C GLY A 230 -23.32 -29.76 7.05
N GLY A 231 -24.34 -29.76 6.23
CA GLY A 231 -25.73 -29.93 6.68
C GLY A 231 -26.65 -30.07 5.49
N ARG A 232 -26.89 -31.33 5.08
CA ARG A 232 -27.92 -31.67 4.08
C ARG A 232 -29.29 -31.29 4.62
N SER A 233 -30.08 -30.54 3.84
CA SER A 233 -31.52 -30.65 3.89
C SER A 233 -32.08 -30.43 2.49
N PHE A 234 -32.72 -31.47 2.00
CA PHE A 234 -33.56 -31.51 0.80
C PHE A 234 -34.86 -30.78 1.11
N SER A 235 -35.29 -29.88 0.27
CA SER A 235 -36.70 -29.74 -0.07
C SER A 235 -36.86 -29.03 -1.42
N SER A 236 -37.48 -29.76 -2.28
CA SER A 236 -38.00 -29.51 -3.61
C SER A 236 -39.07 -28.39 -3.63
N LEU A 237 -39.25 -27.72 -4.74
CA LEU A 237 -40.39 -27.78 -5.64
C LEU A 237 -40.55 -26.49 -6.48
N TRP A 238 -40.49 -26.66 -7.80
CA TRP A 238 -41.44 -26.20 -8.84
C TRP A 238 -41.68 -24.66 -8.91
N SER A 239 -41.73 -24.01 -10.01
CA SER A 239 -42.06 -24.28 -11.41
C SER A 239 -42.33 -22.97 -12.13
N LEU A 240 -42.25 -23.01 -13.45
CA LEU A 240 -42.87 -22.27 -14.54
C LEU A 240 -42.01 -21.13 -15.13
N CYS A 241 -41.41 -21.38 -16.27
CA CYS A 241 -41.97 -21.35 -17.62
C CYS A 241 -42.43 -19.97 -18.06
N GLY A 242 -41.74 -19.39 -19.01
CA GLY A 242 -42.09 -18.17 -19.73
C GLY A 242 -41.21 -17.99 -20.93
N LEU A 243 -41.51 -18.71 -22.00
CA LEU A 243 -41.02 -18.45 -23.36
C LEU A 243 -41.47 -17.06 -23.83
N PHE A 244 -40.60 -16.34 -24.48
CA PHE A 244 -40.97 -15.52 -25.63
C PHE A 244 -39.86 -15.49 -26.67
N THR A 245 -40.26 -15.84 -27.84
CA THR A 245 -39.58 -16.11 -29.09
C THR A 245 -39.49 -14.86 -29.96
N PHE A 246 -38.41 -14.82 -30.77
CA PHE A 246 -38.31 -14.25 -32.13
C PHE A 246 -38.43 -12.71 -32.36
N LEU A 247 -37.47 -12.09 -32.97
CA LEU A 247 -37.51 -11.84 -34.42
C LEU A 247 -36.16 -11.35 -34.94
N ASN A 248 -35.68 -12.00 -35.98
CA ASN A 248 -34.66 -11.58 -36.93
C ASN A 248 -35.13 -10.33 -37.66
N LEU A 249 -34.21 -9.45 -38.02
CA LEU A 249 -34.14 -8.94 -39.40
C LEU A 249 -32.74 -8.40 -39.72
N ALA A 250 -32.16 -9.00 -40.73
CA ALA A 250 -31.00 -8.54 -41.47
C ALA A 250 -31.42 -7.48 -42.50
N ILE A 251 -30.53 -6.58 -42.88
CA ILE A 251 -30.34 -5.89 -44.17
C ILE A 251 -29.06 -5.07 -43.97
N LEU A 252 -27.93 -5.36 -44.54
CA LEU A 252 -27.39 -5.48 -45.89
C LEU A 252 -27.26 -4.13 -46.63
N HIS A 253 -26.01 -3.86 -47.06
CA HIS A 253 -25.51 -2.97 -48.14
C HIS A 253 -25.42 -1.45 -47.85
N LEU A 254 -24.53 -0.68 -48.39
CA LEU A 254 -23.45 -0.80 -49.40
C LEU A 254 -22.67 0.52 -49.42
N VAL A 255 -21.37 0.48 -49.61
CA VAL A 255 -20.54 1.36 -50.51
C VAL A 255 -20.57 2.89 -50.34
N LEU A 256 -19.54 3.49 -49.92
CA LEU A 256 -18.51 4.22 -50.72
C LEU A 256 -17.36 4.63 -49.82
#